data_b1417470094102372955359ede46c071
#
_entry.id   b1417470094102372955359ede46c071
#
_cell.length_a   1.000
_cell.length_b   1.000
_cell.length_c   1.000
_cell.angle_alpha   90.00
_cell.angle_beta   90.00
_cell.angle_gamma   90.00
#
_symmetry.space_group_name_H-M   'P 1'
#
loop_
_entity.id
_entity.type
_entity.pdbx_description
1 polymer ?
#
loop_
_entity_poly.entity_id
_entity_poly.type
_entity_poly.pdbx_seq_one_letter_code
_entity_poly.pdbx_strand_id
1 'polypeptide(L)'
;VVPQAEHRNVKVGNNVTLSCALTEPKDVLQVTWQKESEKSHSNIATYSTIKGLKIHKPYQDRMNFTSLVLNESSITFWDTRMDDSGCYMCLFNTFPFGSFSGRTCLTVFGLNASVHYNISEGHLIAICNAVGFPEPTITWNNLFNSTPTQEIVRHTNGMVSITSKLEVYNTQSIGAQGLTCRVSNTNEKMELPVKMKGEEGSSLLWLMIIVGILIVVIALTVMLCWKKRICRRS
;
A
#
# COMPACT_ATOMS: atom_id res chain seq x y z
N VAL A 1 25.09 -19.80 -12.85
CA VAL A 1 23.89 -18.98 -13.02
C VAL A 1 24.02 -17.76 -12.13
N VAL A 2 23.74 -16.58 -12.70
CA VAL A 2 23.74 -15.32 -11.95
C VAL A 2 22.31 -14.79 -11.94
N PRO A 3 21.70 -14.57 -10.76
CA PRO A 3 20.46 -13.82 -10.66
C PRO A 3 20.73 -12.34 -11.01
N GLN A 4 19.77 -11.66 -11.61
CA GLN A 4 19.88 -10.21 -11.88
C GLN A 4 20.00 -9.40 -10.57
N ALA A 5 19.36 -9.89 -9.50
CA ALA A 5 19.50 -9.39 -8.15
C ALA A 5 19.29 -10.53 -7.16
N GLU A 6 20.14 -10.61 -6.14
CA GLU A 6 20.00 -11.61 -5.08
C GLU A 6 18.77 -11.35 -4.20
N HIS A 7 18.35 -10.09 -4.10
CA HIS A 7 17.19 -9.65 -3.32
C HIS A 7 16.40 -8.55 -4.01
N ARG A 8 15.08 -8.66 -4.03
CA ARG A 8 14.15 -7.68 -4.57
C ARG A 8 13.14 -7.30 -3.49
N ASN A 9 12.90 -6.00 -3.36
CA ASN A 9 11.84 -5.46 -2.50
C ASN A 9 10.75 -4.86 -3.37
N VAL A 10 9.50 -5.14 -3.06
CA VAL A 10 8.34 -4.61 -3.77
C VAL A 10 7.23 -4.27 -2.79
N LYS A 11 6.53 -3.16 -3.06
CA LYS A 11 5.31 -2.82 -2.31
C LYS A 11 4.17 -3.73 -2.75
N VAL A 12 3.35 -4.19 -1.80
CA VAL A 12 2.13 -4.97 -2.06
C VAL A 12 1.26 -4.28 -3.12
N GLY A 13 0.72 -5.06 -4.06
CA GLY A 13 -0.05 -4.54 -5.20
C GLY A 13 0.78 -4.08 -6.41
N ASN A 14 2.09 -3.89 -6.28
CA ASN A 14 2.95 -3.53 -7.40
C ASN A 14 3.45 -4.76 -8.16
N ASN A 15 3.95 -4.53 -9.36
CA ASN A 15 4.55 -5.59 -10.18
C ASN A 15 6.04 -5.75 -9.86
N VAL A 16 6.54 -6.97 -9.97
CA VAL A 16 7.96 -7.27 -9.78
C VAL A 16 8.42 -8.35 -10.76
N THR A 17 9.60 -8.15 -11.33
CA THR A 17 10.25 -9.11 -12.22
C THR A 17 11.47 -9.72 -11.52
N LEU A 18 11.55 -11.05 -11.57
CA LEU A 18 12.70 -11.84 -11.15
C LEU A 18 13.38 -12.39 -12.41
N SER A 19 14.69 -12.25 -12.49
CA SER A 19 15.47 -12.64 -13.68
C SER A 19 16.71 -13.42 -13.30
N CYS A 20 17.04 -14.41 -14.10
CA CYS A 20 18.25 -15.20 -13.99
C CYS A 20 18.86 -15.42 -15.38
N ALA A 21 20.19 -15.44 -15.45
CA ALA A 21 20.92 -15.76 -16.66
C ALA A 21 22.02 -16.80 -16.41
N LEU A 22 22.32 -17.61 -17.41
CA LEU A 22 23.54 -18.42 -17.41
C LEU A 22 24.75 -17.50 -17.65
N THR A 23 25.84 -17.75 -16.94
CA THR A 23 27.11 -17.01 -17.13
C THR A 23 27.74 -17.28 -18.50
N GLU A 24 27.49 -18.47 -19.03
CA GLU A 24 27.91 -18.89 -20.35
C GLU A 24 26.74 -19.54 -21.09
N PRO A 25 26.50 -19.24 -22.37
CA PRO A 25 25.47 -19.91 -23.15
C PRO A 25 25.65 -21.44 -23.17
N LYS A 26 24.53 -22.15 -23.02
CA LYS A 26 24.47 -23.61 -23.05
C LYS A 26 23.26 -24.09 -23.84
N ASP A 27 23.25 -25.36 -24.23
CA ASP A 27 22.06 -25.98 -24.84
C ASP A 27 21.03 -26.28 -23.73
N VAL A 28 20.12 -25.32 -23.53
CA VAL A 28 19.07 -25.36 -22.49
C VAL A 28 17.82 -26.03 -23.05
N LEU A 29 17.44 -27.16 -22.46
CA LEU A 29 16.22 -27.88 -22.83
C LEU A 29 14.98 -27.36 -22.15
N GLN A 30 15.12 -26.90 -20.90
CA GLN A 30 14.01 -26.42 -20.08
C GLN A 30 14.49 -25.45 -18.99
N VAL A 31 13.69 -24.44 -18.74
CA VAL A 31 13.82 -23.56 -17.56
C VAL A 31 12.65 -23.81 -16.63
N THR A 32 12.95 -23.93 -15.33
CA THR A 32 11.95 -24.12 -14.27
C THR A 32 12.17 -23.09 -13.18
N TRP A 33 11.12 -22.37 -12.81
CA TRP A 33 11.10 -21.55 -11.63
C TRP A 33 10.41 -22.28 -10.48
N GLN A 34 11.05 -22.25 -9.31
CA GLN A 34 10.56 -22.89 -8.09
C GLN A 34 10.52 -21.89 -6.96
N LYS A 35 9.51 -21.99 -6.11
CA LYS A 35 9.48 -21.30 -4.83
C LYS A 35 9.99 -22.21 -3.73
N GLU A 36 10.92 -21.71 -2.92
CA GLU A 36 11.41 -22.42 -1.74
C GLU A 36 10.37 -22.37 -0.62
N SER A 37 10.22 -23.48 0.09
CA SER A 37 9.50 -23.57 1.34
C SER A 37 10.35 -24.36 2.34
N GLU A 38 10.00 -24.33 3.62
CA GLU A 38 10.79 -24.96 4.69
C GLU A 38 11.09 -26.46 4.45
N LYS A 39 10.25 -27.16 3.72
CA LYS A 39 10.34 -28.63 3.52
C LYS A 39 10.48 -29.08 2.07
N SER A 40 10.28 -28.20 1.10
CA SER A 40 10.23 -28.59 -0.30
C SER A 40 10.39 -27.39 -1.25
N HIS A 41 10.66 -27.68 -2.51
CA HIS A 41 10.60 -26.72 -3.61
C HIS A 41 9.36 -26.99 -4.44
N SER A 42 8.54 -25.99 -4.69
CA SER A 42 7.34 -26.11 -5.52
C SER A 42 7.56 -25.45 -6.87
N ASN A 43 7.30 -26.17 -7.96
CA ASN A 43 7.34 -25.61 -9.30
C ASN A 43 6.22 -24.57 -9.45
N ILE A 44 6.59 -23.35 -9.86
CA ILE A 44 5.64 -22.27 -10.12
C ILE A 44 5.49 -21.99 -11.61
N ALA A 45 6.56 -22.17 -12.40
CA ALA A 45 6.54 -21.99 -13.85
C ALA A 45 7.58 -22.85 -14.54
N THR A 46 7.29 -23.36 -15.75
CA THR A 46 8.22 -24.08 -16.60
C THR A 46 8.09 -23.61 -18.05
N TYR A 47 9.20 -23.58 -18.77
CA TYR A 47 9.23 -23.32 -20.20
C TYR A 47 10.23 -24.22 -20.89
N SER A 48 9.85 -24.80 -22.01
CA SER A 48 10.73 -25.49 -22.95
C SER A 48 10.26 -25.27 -24.38
N THR A 49 11.17 -25.38 -25.35
CA THR A 49 10.82 -25.26 -26.78
C THR A 49 9.90 -26.36 -27.27
N ILE A 50 9.95 -27.54 -26.63
CA ILE A 50 9.16 -28.72 -27.04
C ILE A 50 7.76 -28.69 -26.41
N LYS A 51 7.66 -28.42 -25.11
CA LYS A 51 6.37 -28.50 -24.35
C LYS A 51 5.70 -27.15 -24.16
N GLY A 52 6.37 -26.06 -24.56
CA GLY A 52 5.86 -24.72 -24.36
C GLY A 52 5.91 -24.26 -22.90
N LEU A 53 5.06 -23.31 -22.60
CA LEU A 53 4.97 -22.61 -21.33
C LEU A 53 3.88 -23.23 -20.45
N LYS A 54 4.21 -23.41 -19.16
CA LYS A 54 3.25 -23.84 -18.14
C LYS A 54 3.43 -23.02 -16.86
N ILE A 55 2.35 -22.39 -16.43
CA ILE A 55 2.26 -21.75 -15.11
C ILE A 55 1.45 -22.64 -14.19
N HIS A 56 1.93 -22.85 -12.96
CA HIS A 56 1.26 -23.69 -11.97
C HIS A 56 0.35 -22.88 -11.06
N LYS A 57 -0.73 -23.51 -10.54
CA LYS A 57 -1.56 -22.89 -9.50
C LYS A 57 -0.73 -22.68 -8.21
N PRO A 58 -0.94 -21.56 -7.48
CA PRO A 58 -1.97 -20.51 -7.65
C PRO A 58 -1.52 -19.30 -8.49
N TYR A 59 -0.50 -19.42 -9.34
CA TYR A 59 0.15 -18.29 -10.03
C TYR A 59 -0.41 -18.01 -11.44
N GLN A 60 -1.31 -18.83 -11.97
CA GLN A 60 -1.75 -18.82 -13.38
C GLN A 60 -2.23 -17.45 -13.88
N ASP A 61 -2.99 -16.71 -13.04
CA ASP A 61 -3.64 -15.47 -13.45
C ASP A 61 -2.86 -14.20 -13.04
N ARG A 62 -1.71 -14.36 -12.39
CA ARG A 62 -0.96 -13.23 -11.81
C ARG A 62 0.55 -13.31 -11.95
N MET A 63 1.05 -14.25 -12.74
CA MET A 63 2.47 -14.38 -13.05
C MET A 63 2.64 -14.99 -14.44
N ASN A 64 3.65 -14.54 -15.17
CA ASN A 64 4.04 -15.17 -16.44
C ASN A 64 5.52 -14.95 -16.71
N PHE A 65 6.05 -15.68 -17.69
CA PHE A 65 7.36 -15.36 -18.25
C PHE A 65 7.29 -14.04 -19.02
N THR A 66 8.27 -13.20 -18.80
CA THR A 66 8.46 -11.96 -19.56
C THR A 66 9.67 -12.06 -20.49
N SER A 67 10.56 -13.02 -20.27
CA SER A 67 11.56 -13.46 -21.23
C SER A 67 11.49 -14.97 -21.41
N LEU A 68 11.39 -15.41 -22.67
CA LEU A 68 11.42 -16.83 -23.09
C LEU A 68 12.77 -17.22 -23.69
N VAL A 69 13.78 -16.39 -23.51
CA VAL A 69 15.16 -16.73 -23.90
C VAL A 69 15.68 -17.78 -22.95
N LEU A 70 16.03 -18.97 -23.46
CA LEU A 70 16.38 -20.11 -22.61
C LEU A 70 17.65 -19.89 -21.77
N ASN A 71 18.61 -19.10 -22.24
CA ASN A 71 19.81 -18.77 -21.47
C ASN A 71 19.63 -17.57 -20.52
N GLU A 72 18.50 -16.84 -20.64
CA GLU A 72 18.13 -15.71 -19.80
C GLU A 72 16.62 -15.73 -19.56
N SER A 73 16.20 -16.10 -18.37
CA SER A 73 14.80 -16.27 -18.03
C SER A 73 14.33 -15.23 -17.04
N SER A 74 13.14 -14.69 -17.29
CA SER A 74 12.50 -13.73 -16.42
C SER A 74 11.02 -14.06 -16.21
N ILE A 75 10.56 -13.93 -14.97
CA ILE A 75 9.15 -14.03 -14.59
C ILE A 75 8.70 -12.72 -13.94
N THR A 76 7.48 -12.30 -14.24
CA THR A 76 6.87 -11.12 -13.62
C THR A 76 5.62 -11.51 -12.85
N PHE A 77 5.54 -11.08 -11.61
CA PHE A 77 4.34 -11.11 -10.80
C PHE A 77 3.60 -9.78 -10.97
N TRP A 78 2.29 -9.85 -11.17
CA TRP A 78 1.39 -8.71 -11.15
C TRP A 78 0.57 -8.72 -9.86
N ASP A 79 0.30 -7.55 -9.31
CA ASP A 79 -0.44 -7.39 -8.06
C ASP A 79 0.14 -8.27 -6.94
N THR A 80 1.41 -8.02 -6.60
CA THR A 80 2.15 -8.82 -5.61
C THR A 80 1.42 -8.86 -4.27
N ARG A 81 1.39 -10.04 -3.65
CA ARG A 81 0.77 -10.30 -2.35
C ARG A 81 1.84 -10.62 -1.32
N MET A 82 1.50 -10.47 -0.04
CA MET A 82 2.44 -10.81 1.04
C MET A 82 2.94 -12.25 0.94
N ASP A 83 2.08 -13.18 0.53
CA ASP A 83 2.42 -14.60 0.34
C ASP A 83 3.41 -14.84 -0.82
N ASP A 84 3.69 -13.84 -1.64
CA ASP A 84 4.73 -13.92 -2.66
C ASP A 84 6.13 -13.71 -2.09
N SER A 85 6.24 -13.18 -0.88
CA SER A 85 7.54 -13.13 -0.18
C SER A 85 8.15 -14.52 -0.05
N GLY A 86 9.45 -14.59 -0.20
CA GLY A 86 10.21 -15.82 -0.12
C GLY A 86 11.32 -15.90 -1.15
N CYS A 87 12.03 -17.01 -1.19
CA CYS A 87 13.11 -17.22 -2.13
C CYS A 87 12.68 -18.11 -3.28
N TYR A 88 13.21 -17.82 -4.44
CA TYR A 88 12.89 -18.49 -5.69
C TYR A 88 14.17 -19.01 -6.33
N MET A 89 14.09 -20.20 -6.91
CA MET A 89 15.14 -20.78 -7.71
C MET A 89 14.77 -20.82 -9.18
N CYS A 90 15.67 -20.38 -10.04
CA CYS A 90 15.64 -20.62 -11.47
C CYS A 90 16.56 -21.78 -11.80
N LEU A 91 16.03 -22.83 -12.43
CA LEU A 91 16.78 -24.03 -12.85
C LEU A 91 16.83 -24.09 -14.37
N PHE A 92 18.03 -24.25 -14.90
CA PHE A 92 18.32 -24.45 -16.31
C PHE A 92 18.75 -25.88 -16.53
N ASN A 93 17.92 -26.72 -17.13
CA ASN A 93 18.25 -28.06 -17.52
C ASN A 93 18.95 -28.05 -18.88
N THR A 94 20.22 -28.41 -18.90
CA THR A 94 21.08 -28.34 -20.08
C THR A 94 21.55 -29.70 -20.52
N PHE A 95 21.85 -29.83 -21.83
CA PHE A 95 22.47 -31.03 -22.37
C PHE A 95 23.92 -30.73 -22.80
N PRO A 96 24.91 -31.62 -22.50
CA PRO A 96 24.82 -32.83 -21.65
C PRO A 96 25.11 -32.52 -20.17
N PHE A 97 25.23 -31.25 -19.76
CA PHE A 97 25.88 -30.85 -18.50
C PHE A 97 24.95 -30.90 -17.26
N GLY A 98 23.67 -31.27 -17.45
CA GLY A 98 22.71 -31.33 -16.33
C GLY A 98 22.11 -29.97 -15.95
N SER A 99 21.77 -29.83 -14.68
CA SER A 99 21.01 -28.65 -14.20
C SER A 99 21.92 -27.61 -13.53
N PHE A 100 21.71 -26.36 -13.87
CA PHE A 100 22.31 -25.19 -13.22
C PHE A 100 21.22 -24.40 -12.53
N SER A 101 21.46 -23.86 -11.34
CA SER A 101 20.47 -23.08 -10.57
C SER A 101 21.01 -21.73 -10.14
N GLY A 102 20.13 -20.76 -10.04
CA GLY A 102 20.34 -19.47 -9.39
C GLY A 102 19.23 -19.21 -8.39
N ARG A 103 19.51 -18.40 -7.36
CA ARG A 103 18.59 -18.10 -6.26
C ARG A 103 18.39 -16.60 -6.16
N THR A 104 17.13 -16.15 -6.05
CA THR A 104 16.76 -14.77 -5.79
C THR A 104 15.66 -14.73 -4.73
N CYS A 105 15.68 -13.75 -3.84
CA CYS A 105 14.67 -13.60 -2.80
C CYS A 105 13.83 -12.35 -3.03
N LEU A 106 12.54 -12.47 -2.76
CA LEU A 106 11.54 -11.40 -2.86
C LEU A 106 11.00 -11.07 -1.48
N THR A 107 11.03 -9.80 -1.11
CA THR A 107 10.30 -9.27 0.04
C THR A 107 9.19 -8.36 -0.43
N VAL A 108 7.96 -8.74 -0.14
CA VAL A 108 6.79 -7.87 -0.33
C VAL A 108 6.55 -7.12 0.97
N PHE A 109 6.46 -5.80 0.89
CA PHE A 109 6.23 -4.94 2.04
C PHE A 109 4.97 -4.10 1.85
N GLY A 110 4.43 -3.56 2.94
CA GLY A 110 3.28 -2.65 2.90
C GLY A 110 2.87 -2.19 4.28
N LEU A 111 2.14 -1.09 4.31
CA LEU A 111 1.58 -0.50 5.50
C LEU A 111 0.18 -0.01 5.18
N ASN A 112 -0.79 -0.39 6.02
CA ASN A 112 -2.14 0.15 6.02
C ASN A 112 -2.51 0.56 7.42
N ALA A 113 -3.21 1.70 7.57
CA ALA A 113 -3.61 2.19 8.87
C ALA A 113 -4.95 2.91 8.81
N SER A 114 -5.66 2.87 9.91
CA SER A 114 -6.94 3.59 10.10
C SER A 114 -7.04 4.13 11.52
N VAL A 115 -7.76 5.24 11.67
CA VAL A 115 -8.07 5.82 12.97
C VAL A 115 -9.58 5.99 13.11
N HIS A 116 -10.11 5.60 14.24
CA HIS A 116 -11.49 5.76 14.62
C HIS A 116 -11.57 6.41 16.01
N TYR A 117 -12.67 7.09 16.31
CA TYR A 117 -12.89 7.62 17.64
C TYR A 117 -14.36 7.48 18.05
N ASN A 118 -14.59 7.45 19.33
CA ASN A 118 -15.90 7.54 19.96
C ASN A 118 -15.84 8.54 21.11
N ILE A 119 -16.92 9.30 21.30
CA ILE A 119 -17.08 10.19 22.45
C ILE A 119 -18.21 9.63 23.31
N SER A 120 -17.93 9.34 24.55
CA SER A 120 -18.89 8.82 25.52
C SER A 120 -18.64 9.48 26.86
N GLU A 121 -19.71 9.96 27.52
CA GLU A 121 -19.68 10.55 28.86
C GLU A 121 -18.63 11.65 29.06
N GLY A 122 -18.37 12.45 28.00
CA GLY A 122 -17.43 13.58 28.04
C GLY A 122 -15.96 13.21 27.87
N HIS A 123 -15.62 11.94 27.61
CA HIS A 123 -14.29 11.52 27.24
C HIS A 123 -14.23 10.96 25.82
N LEU A 124 -13.06 11.09 25.18
CA LEU A 124 -12.77 10.59 23.84
C LEU A 124 -11.97 9.31 23.93
N ILE A 125 -12.40 8.29 23.20
CA ILE A 125 -11.65 7.07 22.96
C ILE A 125 -11.21 7.07 21.51
N ALA A 126 -9.90 7.22 21.25
CA ALA A 126 -9.32 7.11 19.94
C ALA A 126 -8.65 5.74 19.77
N ILE A 127 -8.93 5.08 18.65
CA ILE A 127 -8.39 3.76 18.31
C ILE A 127 -7.66 3.90 16.98
N CYS A 128 -6.37 3.62 16.98
CA CYS A 128 -5.54 3.57 15.78
C CYS A 128 -5.15 2.13 15.49
N ASN A 129 -5.45 1.66 14.29
CA ASN A 129 -5.13 0.33 13.81
C ASN A 129 -4.08 0.44 12.71
N ALA A 130 -3.06 -0.39 12.78
CA ALA A 130 -2.06 -0.52 11.74
C ALA A 130 -1.85 -1.98 11.39
N VAL A 131 -1.71 -2.28 10.10
CA VAL A 131 -1.35 -3.61 9.59
C VAL A 131 -0.23 -3.43 8.60
N GLY A 132 0.87 -4.13 8.79
CA GLY A 132 2.02 -3.96 7.90
C GLY A 132 3.12 -5.00 8.05
N PHE A 133 4.04 -4.94 7.08
CA PHE A 133 5.34 -5.60 7.11
C PHE A 133 6.38 -4.67 6.45
N PRO A 134 7.55 -4.46 7.04
CA PRO A 134 7.96 -4.88 8.39
C PRO A 134 7.04 -4.36 9.49
N GLU A 135 7.19 -4.89 10.71
CA GLU A 135 6.35 -4.56 11.86
C GLU A 135 6.16 -3.04 12.00
N PRO A 136 4.90 -2.54 12.01
CA PRO A 136 4.61 -1.13 12.16
C PRO A 136 4.78 -0.69 13.62
N THR A 137 4.97 0.62 13.79
CA THR A 137 4.93 1.29 15.09
C THR A 137 3.84 2.34 15.08
N ILE A 138 3.10 2.46 16.19
CA ILE A 138 2.07 3.48 16.38
C ILE A 138 2.53 4.44 17.47
N THR A 139 2.45 5.74 17.18
CA THR A 139 2.68 6.82 18.14
C THR A 139 1.60 7.88 18.01
N TRP A 140 1.33 8.60 19.08
CA TRP A 140 0.41 9.73 19.10
C TRP A 140 1.18 11.04 19.23
N ASN A 141 0.75 12.09 18.51
CA ASN A 141 1.40 13.40 18.59
C ASN A 141 1.22 14.07 19.97
N ASN A 142 0.13 13.73 20.66
CA ASN A 142 -0.20 14.21 21.97
C ASN A 142 -0.86 13.10 22.80
N LEU A 143 -0.50 12.98 24.04
CA LEU A 143 -1.01 11.96 24.94
C LEU A 143 -2.05 12.49 25.93
N PHE A 144 -2.20 13.82 26.06
CA PHE A 144 -3.15 14.46 26.98
C PHE A 144 -3.12 13.90 28.41
N ASN A 145 -1.90 13.61 28.93
CA ASN A 145 -1.66 12.93 30.19
C ASN A 145 -2.25 11.51 30.30
N SER A 146 -2.51 10.86 29.19
CA SER A 146 -2.99 9.49 29.13
C SER A 146 -1.91 8.56 28.58
N THR A 147 -1.97 7.28 28.97
CA THR A 147 -1.07 6.24 28.43
C THR A 147 -1.85 5.39 27.44
N PRO A 148 -1.41 5.27 26.17
CA PRO A 148 -2.08 4.42 25.22
C PRO A 148 -1.84 2.94 25.56
N THR A 149 -2.88 2.12 25.42
CA THR A 149 -2.74 0.66 25.44
C THR A 149 -2.50 0.15 24.04
N GLN A 150 -1.69 -0.92 23.90
CA GLN A 150 -1.41 -1.52 22.60
C GLN A 150 -1.62 -3.03 22.64
N GLU A 151 -2.23 -3.55 21.57
CA GLU A 151 -2.39 -4.97 21.30
C GLU A 151 -1.70 -5.30 19.99
N ILE A 152 -0.92 -6.39 19.97
CA ILE A 152 -0.11 -6.82 18.81
C ILE A 152 -0.53 -8.24 18.43
N VAL A 153 -0.90 -8.44 17.17
CA VAL A 153 -1.24 -9.74 16.58
C VAL A 153 -0.29 -10.03 15.40
N ARG A 154 0.42 -11.15 15.47
CA ARG A 154 1.32 -11.63 14.40
C ARG A 154 0.61 -12.67 13.56
N HIS A 155 0.51 -12.43 12.26
CA HIS A 155 -0.14 -13.32 11.31
C HIS A 155 0.85 -14.32 10.70
N THR A 156 0.35 -15.47 10.27
CA THR A 156 1.15 -16.54 9.66
C THR A 156 1.83 -16.13 8.34
N ASN A 157 1.29 -15.14 7.63
CA ASN A 157 1.86 -14.59 6.40
C ASN A 157 2.96 -13.53 6.65
N GLY A 158 3.40 -13.35 7.90
CA GLY A 158 4.42 -12.38 8.29
C GLY A 158 3.91 -10.97 8.57
N MET A 159 2.64 -10.66 8.28
CA MET A 159 2.04 -9.36 8.64
C MET A 159 1.90 -9.23 10.15
N VAL A 160 1.98 -8.00 10.64
CA VAL A 160 1.72 -7.66 12.03
C VAL A 160 0.62 -6.62 12.09
N SER A 161 -0.41 -6.90 12.90
CA SER A 161 -1.48 -5.95 13.23
C SER A 161 -1.23 -5.36 14.62
N ILE A 162 -1.31 -4.05 14.72
CA ILE A 162 -1.19 -3.31 15.99
C ILE A 162 -2.44 -2.45 16.16
N THR A 163 -3.06 -2.55 17.31
CA THR A 163 -4.17 -1.68 17.72
C THR A 163 -3.69 -0.85 18.90
N SER A 164 -3.74 0.47 18.79
CA SER A 164 -3.40 1.39 19.88
C SER A 164 -4.65 2.16 20.27
N LYS A 165 -5.03 2.09 21.55
CA LYS A 165 -6.18 2.79 22.14
C LYS A 165 -5.67 3.89 23.07
N LEU A 166 -6.13 5.13 22.84
CA LEU A 166 -5.86 6.30 23.68
C LEU A 166 -7.19 6.84 24.23
N GLU A 167 -7.29 6.99 25.55
CA GLU A 167 -8.44 7.57 26.23
C GLU A 167 -8.11 8.97 26.74
N VAL A 168 -8.90 9.97 26.32
CA VAL A 168 -8.69 11.38 26.71
C VAL A 168 -9.92 11.89 27.45
N TYR A 169 -9.73 12.24 28.73
CA TYR A 169 -10.84 12.62 29.63
C TYR A 169 -11.24 14.09 29.52
N ASN A 170 -10.36 14.97 29.00
CA ASN A 170 -10.68 16.38 28.77
C ASN A 170 -10.73 16.69 27.27
N THR A 171 -11.90 16.58 26.67
CA THR A 171 -12.10 16.78 25.23
C THR A 171 -11.92 18.23 24.78
N GLN A 172 -12.05 19.23 25.68
CA GLN A 172 -11.87 20.65 25.33
C GLN A 172 -10.41 20.95 24.93
N SER A 173 -9.45 20.22 25.48
CA SER A 173 -8.03 20.40 25.11
C SER A 173 -7.69 19.86 23.73
N ILE A 174 -8.50 18.94 23.18
CA ILE A 174 -8.24 18.30 21.87
C ILE A 174 -8.51 19.30 20.74
N GLY A 175 -9.58 20.10 20.83
CA GLY A 175 -9.94 21.09 19.80
C GLY A 175 -8.86 22.14 19.54
N ALA A 176 -8.03 22.46 20.56
CA ALA A 176 -6.96 23.45 20.43
C ALA A 176 -5.65 22.86 19.89
N GLN A 177 -5.35 21.59 20.15
CA GLN A 177 -4.05 20.98 19.86
C GLN A 177 -4.09 19.90 18.78
N GLY A 178 -5.29 19.41 18.45
CA GLY A 178 -5.50 18.31 17.53
C GLY A 178 -4.95 16.97 18.08
N LEU A 179 -5.45 15.87 17.56
CA LEU A 179 -4.98 14.52 17.86
C LEU A 179 -4.67 13.80 16.54
N THR A 180 -3.45 13.27 16.42
CA THR A 180 -3.01 12.56 15.23
C THR A 180 -2.34 11.25 15.63
N CYS A 181 -2.77 10.16 15.00
CA CYS A 181 -2.07 8.89 15.05
C CYS A 181 -0.97 8.88 13.97
N ARG A 182 0.26 8.58 14.36
CA ARG A 182 1.40 8.39 13.47
C ARG A 182 1.75 6.92 13.42
N VAL A 183 1.73 6.38 12.23
CA VAL A 183 2.06 4.98 11.96
C VAL A 183 3.26 4.95 11.03
N SER A 184 4.27 4.15 11.37
CA SER A 184 5.45 4.01 10.54
C SER A 184 6.05 2.61 10.62
N ASN A 185 6.66 2.19 9.53
CA ASN A 185 7.61 1.09 9.49
C ASN A 185 8.91 1.56 8.82
N THR A 186 9.86 0.66 8.53
CA THR A 186 11.14 1.02 7.90
C THR A 186 10.99 1.63 6.50
N ASN A 187 9.88 1.37 5.80
CA ASN A 187 9.70 1.73 4.40
C ASN A 187 8.67 2.86 4.19
N GLU A 188 7.71 3.01 5.12
CA GLU A 188 6.56 3.91 4.95
C GLU A 188 6.19 4.63 6.24
N LYS A 189 5.60 5.83 6.11
CA LYS A 189 5.04 6.61 7.21
C LYS A 189 3.67 7.14 6.82
N MET A 190 2.73 7.13 7.76
CA MET A 190 1.37 7.64 7.61
C MET A 190 0.99 8.49 8.82
N GLU A 191 0.31 9.59 8.60
CA GLU A 191 -0.27 10.43 9.65
C GLU A 191 -1.79 10.49 9.47
N LEU A 192 -2.51 10.13 10.51
CA LEU A 192 -3.97 10.00 10.50
C LEU A 192 -4.55 10.95 11.55
N PRO A 193 -5.03 12.15 11.13
CA PRO A 193 -5.65 13.08 12.06
C PRO A 193 -7.02 12.53 12.50
N VAL A 194 -7.30 12.65 13.80
CA VAL A 194 -8.63 12.36 14.38
C VAL A 194 -9.51 13.58 14.13
N LYS A 195 -10.27 13.52 13.03
CA LYS A 195 -11.22 14.61 12.66
C LYS A 195 -12.50 14.46 13.48
N MET A 196 -12.72 15.32 14.45
CA MET A 196 -13.97 15.35 15.22
C MET A 196 -15.11 15.97 14.39
N LYS A 197 -16.30 15.35 14.42
CA LYS A 197 -17.51 15.90 13.80
C LYS A 197 -17.82 17.27 14.43
N GLY A 198 -17.56 18.34 13.70
CA GLY A 198 -17.78 19.74 14.13
C GLY A 198 -16.96 20.74 13.34
N GLU A 199 -15.87 20.32 12.69
CA GLU A 199 -14.99 21.26 11.98
C GLU A 199 -15.37 21.50 10.49
N GLU A 200 -16.22 20.67 9.89
CA GLU A 200 -16.59 20.85 8.46
C GLU A 200 -17.75 21.85 8.21
N GLY A 201 -18.47 22.28 9.26
CA GLY A 201 -19.65 23.15 9.10
C GLY A 201 -19.36 24.62 8.79
N SER A 202 -18.20 25.12 9.19
CA SER A 202 -17.89 26.56 9.13
C SER A 202 -17.58 27.08 7.71
N SER A 203 -16.84 26.30 6.92
CA SER A 203 -16.38 26.73 5.59
C SER A 203 -17.51 26.81 4.55
N LEU A 204 -18.42 25.84 4.56
CA LEU A 204 -19.57 25.82 3.63
C LEU A 204 -20.60 26.91 3.96
N LEU A 205 -20.84 27.16 5.24
CA LEU A 205 -21.73 28.29 5.68
C LEU A 205 -21.16 29.65 5.26
N TRP A 206 -19.86 29.87 5.42
CA TRP A 206 -19.21 31.10 4.95
C TRP A 206 -19.26 31.26 3.43
N LEU A 207 -19.06 30.21 2.66
CA LEU A 207 -19.23 30.22 1.20
C LEU A 207 -20.66 30.56 0.78
N MET A 208 -21.65 29.96 1.41
CA MET A 208 -23.06 30.27 1.12
C MET A 208 -23.44 31.74 1.46
N ILE A 209 -22.91 32.29 2.54
CA ILE A 209 -23.10 33.69 2.92
C ILE A 209 -22.46 34.62 1.88
N ILE A 210 -21.21 34.34 1.45
CA ILE A 210 -20.52 35.16 0.44
C ILE A 210 -21.25 35.12 -0.90
N VAL A 211 -21.69 33.94 -1.35
CA VAL A 211 -22.46 33.80 -2.60
C VAL A 211 -23.80 34.53 -2.49
N GLY A 212 -24.50 34.45 -1.35
CA GLY A 212 -25.74 35.19 -1.11
C GLY A 212 -25.56 36.74 -1.20
N ILE A 213 -24.50 37.28 -0.58
CA ILE A 213 -24.16 38.70 -0.65
C ILE A 213 -23.86 39.12 -2.09
N LEU A 214 -23.09 38.34 -2.85
CA LEU A 214 -22.78 38.62 -4.25
C LEU A 214 -24.02 38.69 -5.13
N ILE A 215 -24.98 37.78 -4.94
CA ILE A 215 -26.26 37.78 -5.69
C ILE A 215 -27.05 39.02 -5.38
N VAL A 216 -27.14 39.44 -4.12
CA VAL A 216 -27.86 40.68 -3.72
C VAL A 216 -27.21 41.92 -4.32
N VAL A 217 -25.87 42.01 -4.31
CA VAL A 217 -25.14 43.15 -4.90
C VAL A 217 -25.37 43.23 -6.42
N ILE A 218 -25.33 42.08 -7.12
CA ILE A 218 -25.62 42.03 -8.56
C ILE A 218 -27.07 42.47 -8.86
N ALA A 219 -28.04 41.99 -8.09
CA ALA A 219 -29.44 42.39 -8.26
C ALA A 219 -29.65 43.88 -8.05
N LEU A 220 -29.01 44.47 -7.03
CA LEU A 220 -29.08 45.91 -6.76
C LEU A 220 -28.41 46.73 -7.88
N THR A 221 -27.27 46.33 -8.40
CA THR A 221 -26.60 47.03 -9.52
C THR A 221 -27.41 46.94 -10.80
N VAL A 222 -28.03 45.83 -11.11
CA VAL A 222 -28.95 45.70 -12.27
C VAL A 222 -30.16 46.58 -12.11
N MET A 223 -30.78 46.63 -10.94
CA MET A 223 -31.92 47.51 -10.67
C MET A 223 -31.54 49.00 -10.80
N LEU A 224 -30.39 49.41 -10.29
CA LEU A 224 -29.90 50.79 -10.42
C LEU A 224 -29.60 51.14 -11.88
N CYS A 225 -29.02 50.24 -12.65
CA CYS A 225 -28.79 50.43 -14.08
C CYS A 225 -30.10 50.52 -14.87
N TRP A 226 -31.09 49.73 -14.52
CA TRP A 226 -32.42 49.82 -15.12
C TRP A 226 -33.11 51.15 -14.82
N LYS A 227 -33.08 51.58 -13.56
CA LYS A 227 -33.65 52.89 -13.15
C LYS A 227 -32.97 54.06 -13.89
N LYS A 228 -31.64 54.05 -14.05
CA LYS A 228 -30.89 55.02 -14.84
C LYS A 228 -31.24 55.01 -16.34
N ARG A 229 -31.52 53.83 -16.93
CA ARG A 229 -31.96 53.72 -18.33
C ARG A 229 -33.38 54.29 -18.53
N ILE A 230 -34.27 54.09 -17.58
CA ILE A 230 -35.64 54.65 -17.64
C ILE A 230 -35.62 56.20 -17.50
N CYS A 231 -34.81 56.70 -16.55
CA CYS A 231 -34.68 58.21 -16.40
C CYS A 231 -33.98 58.93 -17.59
N ARG A 232 -33.23 58.18 -18.44
CA ARG A 232 -32.63 58.76 -19.66
C ARG A 232 -33.53 58.71 -20.89
N ARG A 233 -34.69 58.03 -20.81
CA ARG A 233 -35.67 57.92 -21.89
C ARG A 233 -36.94 58.81 -21.67
N SER A 234 -37.01 59.49 -20.57
CA SER A 234 -37.98 60.55 -20.27
C SER A 234 -37.35 61.94 -20.40
#